data_ba3830bd05e6b452769889461e6c961c
#
_entry.id   ba3830bd05e6b452769889461e6c961c
#
_cell.length_a   1.000
_cell.length_b   1.000
_cell.length_c   1.000
_cell.angle_alpha   90.00
_cell.angle_beta   90.00
_cell.angle_gamma   90.00
#
_symmetry.space_group_name_H-M   'P 1'
#
loop_
_entity.id
_entity.type
_entity.pdbx_description
1 polymer ?
#
loop_
_entity_poly.entity_id
_entity_poly.type
_entity_poly.pdbx_seq_one_letter_code
_entity_poly.pdbx_strand_id
1 'polypeptide(L)'
;RRSVDQNKLQRKWLLEAEAQGDQTAEEYRGFCKLHFAVPMLRWELPEFKEKYDRIVKPLPYESKLELMQEPLDFPCTRLMTKDQKSRYLDAIYQHFTGLGMRLTDPGLKGINPSEYKEAA
;
A
#
# COMPACT_ATOMS: atom_id res chain seq x y z
N ARG A 1 -1.53 -16.09 -7.94
CA ARG A 1 -1.26 -15.47 -9.17
C ARG A 1 -1.68 -14.01 -9.23
N ARG A 2 -2.94 -13.75 -8.96
CA ARG A 2 -3.38 -12.39 -8.85
C ARG A 2 -2.62 -11.65 -7.78
N SER A 3 -2.32 -12.35 -6.67
CA SER A 3 -1.54 -11.76 -5.59
C SER A 3 -0.19 -11.28 -6.10
N VAL A 4 0.44 -12.08 -6.94
CA VAL A 4 1.73 -11.71 -7.51
C VAL A 4 1.59 -10.48 -8.38
N ASP A 5 0.54 -10.47 -9.21
CA ASP A 5 0.31 -9.32 -10.07
C ASP A 5 0.00 -8.07 -9.25
N GLN A 6 -0.76 -8.24 -8.17
CA GLN A 6 -1.07 -7.11 -7.29
C GLN A 6 0.19 -6.56 -6.64
N ASN A 7 1.08 -7.45 -6.20
CA ASN A 7 2.33 -7.01 -5.59
C ASN A 7 3.20 -6.27 -6.58
N LYS A 8 3.26 -6.76 -7.81
CA LYS A 8 4.03 -6.09 -8.85
C LYS A 8 3.46 -4.72 -9.16
N LEU A 9 2.15 -4.63 -9.23
CA LEU A 9 1.50 -3.35 -9.53
C LEU A 9 1.76 -2.35 -8.42
N GLN A 10 1.65 -2.78 -7.17
CA GLN A 10 1.92 -1.89 -6.05
C GLN A 10 3.34 -1.37 -6.10
N ARG A 11 4.30 -2.25 -6.36
CA ARG A 11 5.69 -1.82 -6.43
C ARG A 11 5.90 -0.83 -7.56
N LYS A 12 5.28 -1.09 -8.71
CA LYS A 12 5.40 -0.19 -9.84
C LYS A 12 4.86 1.20 -9.49
N TRP A 13 3.71 1.24 -8.87
CA TRP A 13 3.11 2.51 -8.47
C TRP A 13 3.99 3.27 -7.50
N LEU A 14 4.59 2.57 -6.53
CA LEU A 14 5.44 3.24 -5.55
C LEU A 14 6.70 3.80 -6.20
N LEU A 15 7.26 3.09 -7.17
CA LEU A 15 8.40 3.59 -7.90
C LEU A 15 8.01 4.77 -8.78
N GLU A 16 6.83 4.73 -9.38
CA GLU A 16 6.34 5.86 -10.16
C GLU A 16 6.11 7.08 -9.28
N ALA A 17 5.60 6.86 -8.07
CA ALA A 17 5.43 7.96 -7.14
C ALA A 17 6.78 8.54 -6.71
N GLU A 18 7.76 7.68 -6.49
CA GLU A 18 9.09 8.15 -6.13
C GLU A 18 9.67 9.06 -7.21
N ALA A 19 9.46 8.69 -8.46
CA ALA A 19 9.98 9.48 -9.57
C ALA A 19 9.31 10.84 -9.69
N GLN A 20 8.09 10.96 -9.18
CA GLN A 20 7.31 12.19 -9.35
C GLN A 20 7.21 13.04 -8.09
N GLY A 21 7.50 12.45 -6.93
CA GLY A 21 7.35 13.14 -5.67
C GLY A 21 8.69 13.40 -5.00
N ASP A 22 8.64 13.68 -3.72
CA ASP A 22 9.83 14.05 -2.96
C ASP A 22 10.20 13.02 -1.90
N GLN A 23 9.62 11.83 -1.94
CA GLN A 23 9.96 10.76 -1.01
C GLN A 23 10.36 9.51 -1.78
N THR A 24 11.03 8.60 -1.08
CA THR A 24 11.41 7.33 -1.69
C THR A 24 10.20 6.40 -1.78
N ALA A 25 10.32 5.37 -2.62
CA ALA A 25 9.27 4.37 -2.72
C ALA A 25 8.99 3.71 -1.37
N GLU A 26 10.05 3.48 -0.59
CA GLU A 26 9.87 2.85 0.72
C GLU A 26 9.15 3.79 1.69
N GLU A 27 9.45 5.07 1.64
CA GLU A 27 8.74 6.03 2.48
C GLU A 27 7.27 6.10 2.10
N TYR A 28 6.98 6.10 0.80
CA TYR A 28 5.59 6.09 0.36
C TYR A 28 4.89 4.79 0.76
N ARG A 29 5.62 3.67 0.71
CA ARG A 29 5.04 2.40 1.12
C ARG A 29 4.65 2.43 2.60
N GLY A 30 5.53 2.97 3.44
CA GLY A 30 5.21 3.10 4.86
C GLY A 30 4.02 3.99 5.11
N PHE A 31 3.95 5.09 4.39
CA PHE A 31 2.80 5.99 4.48
C PHE A 31 1.50 5.26 4.13
N CYS A 32 1.51 4.51 3.04
CA CYS A 32 0.31 3.81 2.60
C CYS A 32 -0.10 2.75 3.61
N LYS A 33 0.86 2.04 4.19
CA LYS A 33 0.54 1.05 5.21
C LYS A 33 -0.12 1.70 6.41
N LEU A 34 0.44 2.80 6.87
CA LEU A 34 -0.07 3.46 8.07
C LEU A 34 -1.45 4.09 7.83
N HIS A 35 -1.64 4.70 6.68
CA HIS A 35 -2.84 5.48 6.43
C HIS A 35 -3.97 4.70 5.76
N PHE A 36 -3.66 3.61 5.06
CA PHE A 36 -4.68 2.86 4.36
C PHE A 36 -4.82 1.43 4.84
N ALA A 37 -3.68 0.73 5.04
CA ALA A 37 -3.76 -0.66 5.47
C ALA A 37 -4.19 -0.78 6.94
N VAL A 38 -3.59 0.02 7.80
CA VAL A 38 -3.90 -0.06 9.23
C VAL A 38 -5.37 0.24 9.51
N PRO A 39 -5.95 1.33 8.98
CA PRO A 39 -7.37 1.58 9.26
C PRO A 39 -8.28 0.46 8.77
N MET A 40 -7.96 -0.11 7.61
CA MET A 40 -8.76 -1.20 7.09
C MET A 40 -8.70 -2.42 8.02
N LEU A 41 -7.50 -2.78 8.45
CA LEU A 41 -7.33 -3.95 9.32
C LEU A 41 -7.94 -3.70 10.69
N ARG A 42 -7.84 -2.48 11.20
CA ARG A 42 -8.47 -2.14 12.49
C ARG A 42 -9.98 -2.26 12.40
N TRP A 43 -10.53 -1.91 11.26
CA TRP A 43 -11.98 -1.95 11.07
C TRP A 43 -12.49 -3.37 10.92
N GLU A 44 -11.73 -4.23 10.24
CA GLU A 44 -12.23 -5.54 9.82
C GLU A 44 -11.70 -6.71 10.65
N LEU A 45 -10.61 -6.52 11.41
CA LEU A 45 -10.03 -7.59 12.21
C LEU A 45 -9.98 -7.17 13.68
N PRO A 46 -10.92 -7.63 14.50
CA PRO A 46 -11.00 -7.20 15.90
C PRO A 46 -9.72 -7.46 16.70
N GLU A 47 -9.07 -8.60 16.46
CA GLU A 47 -7.84 -8.91 17.19
C GLU A 47 -6.72 -7.95 16.80
N PHE A 48 -6.64 -7.62 15.51
CA PHE A 48 -5.66 -6.64 15.06
C PHE A 48 -5.92 -5.30 15.76
N LYS A 49 -7.18 -4.87 15.79
CA LYS A 49 -7.52 -3.60 16.39
C LYS A 49 -7.12 -3.55 17.87
N GLU A 50 -7.43 -4.60 18.60
CA GLU A 50 -7.14 -4.62 20.03
C GLU A 50 -5.66 -4.49 20.30
N LYS A 51 -4.86 -5.27 19.60
CA LYS A 51 -3.41 -5.24 19.83
C LYS A 51 -2.76 -3.99 19.28
N TYR A 52 -3.18 -3.58 18.10
CA TYR A 52 -2.62 -2.36 17.50
C TYR A 52 -2.91 -1.15 18.39
N ASP A 53 -4.15 -1.01 18.85
CA ASP A 53 -4.52 0.15 19.64
C ASP A 53 -3.78 0.18 20.97
N ARG A 54 -3.48 -0.98 21.53
CA ARG A 54 -2.77 -1.04 22.79
C ARG A 54 -1.28 -0.81 22.64
N ILE A 55 -0.68 -1.34 21.59
CA ILE A 55 0.78 -1.37 21.47
C ILE A 55 1.32 -0.28 20.55
N VAL A 56 0.69 -0.08 19.41
CA VAL A 56 1.25 0.78 18.37
C VAL A 56 0.63 2.17 18.37
N LYS A 57 -0.69 2.24 18.55
CA LYS A 57 -1.39 3.51 18.45
C LYS A 57 -0.82 4.60 19.35
N PRO A 58 -0.35 4.29 20.58
CA PRO A 58 0.20 5.34 21.45
C PRO A 58 1.53 5.91 20.99
N LEU A 59 2.19 5.28 20.02
CA LEU A 59 3.50 5.76 19.58
C LEU A 59 3.36 7.08 18.83
N PRO A 60 4.42 7.91 18.84
CA PRO A 60 4.42 9.12 18.04
C PRO A 60 4.29 8.79 16.56
N TYR A 61 3.74 9.72 15.81
CA TYR A 61 3.50 9.51 14.39
C TYR A 61 4.77 9.11 13.63
N GLU A 62 5.88 9.80 13.91
CA GLU A 62 7.13 9.50 13.22
C GLU A 62 7.59 8.07 13.49
N SER A 63 7.42 7.63 14.74
CA SER A 63 7.78 6.26 15.08
C SER A 63 6.90 5.25 14.37
N LYS A 64 5.63 5.56 14.23
CA LYS A 64 4.74 4.67 13.51
C LYS A 64 5.12 4.57 12.04
N LEU A 65 5.52 5.69 11.43
CA LEU A 65 5.97 5.65 10.04
C LEU A 65 7.21 4.77 9.88
N GLU A 66 8.17 4.91 10.80
CA GLU A 66 9.37 4.09 10.75
C GLU A 66 9.05 2.61 10.94
N LEU A 67 8.12 2.33 11.86
CA LEU A 67 7.73 0.96 12.12
C LEU A 67 7.16 0.28 10.87
N MET A 68 6.53 1.03 10.01
CA MET A 68 5.92 0.49 8.79
C MET A 68 6.91 0.20 7.69
N GLN A 69 8.15 0.71 7.81
CA GLN A 69 9.17 0.57 6.80
C GLN A 69 10.21 -0.46 7.20
N GLU A 70 10.98 -0.91 6.21
CA GLU A 70 12.07 -1.81 6.52
C GLU A 70 13.12 -1.08 7.34
N PRO A 71 13.82 -1.78 8.23
CA PRO A 71 13.86 -3.24 8.37
C PRO A 71 12.77 -3.81 9.28
N LEU A 72 12.00 -2.97 9.98
CA LEU A 72 10.97 -3.48 10.89
C LEU A 72 9.77 -4.02 10.14
N ASP A 73 9.28 -3.23 9.20
CA ASP A 73 8.26 -3.68 8.24
C ASP A 73 7.06 -4.35 8.92
N PHE A 74 6.38 -3.58 9.75
CA PHE A 74 5.20 -4.08 10.47
C PHE A 74 4.24 -4.77 9.49
N PRO A 75 3.78 -5.98 9.80
CA PRO A 75 2.97 -6.75 8.87
C PRO A 75 1.57 -6.15 8.66
N CYS A 76 1.24 -5.92 7.41
CA CYS A 76 -0.08 -5.43 7.03
C CYS A 76 -0.64 -6.25 5.88
N THR A 77 0.01 -6.17 4.72
CA THR A 77 -0.58 -6.79 3.53
C THR A 77 -0.65 -8.31 3.62
N ARG A 78 0.27 -8.94 4.33
CA ARG A 78 0.22 -10.39 4.45
C ARG A 78 -0.93 -10.85 5.33
N LEU A 79 -1.56 -9.93 6.05
CA LEU A 79 -2.74 -10.26 6.85
C LEU A 79 -4.03 -10.09 6.06
N MET A 80 -3.93 -9.61 4.84
CA MET A 80 -5.10 -9.27 4.04
C MET A 80 -5.56 -10.43 3.18
N THR A 81 -6.87 -10.52 2.99
CA THR A 81 -7.44 -11.36 1.95
C THR A 81 -7.19 -10.70 0.60
N LYS A 82 -7.49 -11.42 -0.48
CA LYS A 82 -7.36 -10.84 -1.81
C LYS A 82 -8.26 -9.63 -1.99
N ASP A 83 -9.45 -9.70 -1.44
CA ASP A 83 -10.39 -8.59 -1.54
C ASP A 83 -9.88 -7.37 -0.80
N GLN A 84 -9.36 -7.59 0.40
CA GLN A 84 -8.80 -6.48 1.18
C GLN A 84 -7.60 -5.88 0.46
N LYS A 85 -6.76 -6.72 -0.11
CA LYS A 85 -5.61 -6.24 -0.83
C LYS A 85 -6.02 -5.41 -2.05
N SER A 86 -7.07 -5.86 -2.74
CA SER A 86 -7.58 -5.12 -3.88
C SER A 86 -8.05 -3.73 -3.47
N ARG A 87 -8.78 -3.65 -2.37
CA ARG A 87 -9.26 -2.36 -1.87
C ARG A 87 -8.12 -1.48 -1.39
N TYR A 88 -7.09 -2.09 -0.82
CA TYR A 88 -5.91 -1.36 -0.40
C TYR A 88 -5.20 -0.74 -1.62
N LEU A 89 -5.05 -1.52 -2.68
CA LEU A 89 -4.45 -0.99 -3.91
C LEU A 89 -5.28 0.14 -4.50
N ASP A 90 -6.61 0.02 -4.45
CA ASP A 90 -7.46 1.10 -4.92
C ASP A 90 -7.21 2.38 -4.13
N ALA A 91 -7.04 2.26 -2.81
CA ALA A 91 -6.78 3.43 -1.98
C ALA A 91 -5.45 4.08 -2.35
N ILE A 92 -4.42 3.28 -2.60
CA ILE A 92 -3.13 3.79 -3.03
C ILE A 92 -3.27 4.55 -4.33
N TYR A 93 -3.93 3.94 -5.29
CA TYR A 93 -4.11 4.56 -6.60
C TYR A 93 -4.84 5.90 -6.48
N GLN A 94 -5.95 5.90 -5.75
CA GLN A 94 -6.74 7.11 -5.59
C GLN A 94 -5.94 8.21 -4.89
N HIS A 95 -5.15 7.83 -3.91
CA HIS A 95 -4.38 8.82 -3.18
C HIS A 95 -3.37 9.53 -4.09
N PHE A 96 -2.55 8.76 -4.77
CA PHE A 96 -1.48 9.36 -5.57
C PHE A 96 -2.00 10.07 -6.82
N THR A 97 -3.00 9.50 -7.48
CA THR A 97 -3.58 10.19 -8.63
C THR A 97 -4.31 11.45 -8.19
N GLY A 98 -4.90 11.42 -6.99
CA GLY A 98 -5.52 12.61 -6.43
C GLY A 98 -4.52 13.73 -6.18
N LEU A 99 -3.25 13.39 -5.99
CA LEU A 99 -2.19 14.37 -5.84
C LEU A 99 -1.66 14.85 -7.19
N GLY A 100 -2.18 14.32 -8.28
CA GLY A 100 -1.74 14.72 -9.61
C GLY A 100 -0.65 13.83 -10.20
N MET A 101 -0.31 12.75 -9.51
CA MET A 101 0.70 11.83 -10.04
C MET A 101 0.11 10.92 -11.09
N ARG A 102 0.96 10.48 -12.01
CA ARG A 102 0.56 9.55 -13.05
C ARG A 102 1.03 8.15 -12.67
N LEU A 103 0.08 7.25 -12.51
CA LEU A 103 0.39 5.86 -12.22
C LEU A 103 -0.12 4.98 -13.34
N THR A 104 0.54 3.83 -13.52
CA THR A 104 0.08 2.85 -14.48
C THR A 104 -1.39 2.54 -14.20
N ASP A 105 -2.20 2.58 -15.24
CA ASP A 105 -3.64 2.44 -15.11
C ASP A 105 -4.03 1.06 -14.58
N PRO A 106 -4.70 0.99 -13.43
CA PRO A 106 -5.12 -0.30 -12.89
C PRO A 106 -6.19 -0.97 -13.73
N GLY A 107 -6.87 -0.21 -14.59
CA GLY A 107 -7.85 -0.79 -15.47
C GLY A 107 -7.26 -1.77 -16.45
N LEU A 108 -5.94 -1.69 -16.64
CA LEU A 108 -5.26 -2.62 -17.54
C LEU A 108 -4.93 -3.94 -16.87
N LYS A 109 -5.08 -4.03 -15.56
CA LYS A 109 -4.67 -5.24 -14.89
C LYS A 109 -5.59 -6.42 -15.16
N GLY A 110 -6.75 -6.18 -15.71
CA GLY A 110 -7.59 -7.27 -16.19
C GLY A 110 -7.03 -7.92 -17.42
N ILE A 111 -6.00 -7.31 -17.99
CA ILE A 111 -5.37 -7.76 -19.20
C ILE A 111 -4.11 -8.50 -18.83
N ASN A 112 -3.57 -9.23 -19.77
CA ASN A 112 -2.33 -9.94 -19.59
C ASN A 112 -1.25 -9.00 -19.03
N PRO A 113 -0.55 -9.40 -17.95
CA PRO A 113 0.46 -8.51 -17.39
C PRO A 113 1.54 -8.04 -18.36
N SER A 114 1.86 -8.85 -19.36
CA SER A 114 2.84 -8.42 -20.35
C SER A 114 2.29 -7.29 -21.20
N GLU A 115 1.00 -7.23 -21.34
CA GLU A 115 0.38 -6.14 -22.09
C GLU A 115 0.44 -4.84 -21.33
N TYR A 116 0.40 -4.91 -20.02
CA TYR A 116 0.61 -3.72 -19.21
C TYR A 116 1.91 -3.05 -19.58
N LYS A 117 2.96 -3.83 -19.62
CA LYS A 117 4.26 -3.28 -19.87
C LYS A 117 4.36 -2.65 -21.22
N GLU A 118 3.75 -3.29 -22.18
CA GLU A 118 3.80 -2.76 -23.53
C GLU A 118 2.93 -1.54 -23.69
N ALA A 119 1.81 -1.53 -23.02
CA ALA A 119 0.91 -0.40 -23.09
C ALA A 119 1.49 0.79 -22.35
N ALA A 120 2.25 0.52 -21.31
CA ALA A 120 2.85 1.61 -20.55
C ALA A 120 4.02 2.19 -21.30
#